data_2f20de442b72ca267ea1948a9bd9879e
#
_entry.id   2f20de442b72ca267ea1948a9bd9879e
#
_cell.length_a   1.000
_cell.length_b   1.000
_cell.length_c   1.000
_cell.angle_alpha   90.00
_cell.angle_beta   90.00
_cell.angle_gamma   90.00
#
_symmetry.space_group_name_H-M   'P 1'
#
loop_
_entity.id
_entity.type
_entity.pdbx_description
1 polymer ?
#
loop_
_entity_poly.entity_id
_entity_poly.type
_entity_poly.pdbx_seq_one_letter_code
_entity_poly.pdbx_strand_id
1 'polypeptide(L)'
;LRDILNNAGYEVYTPSIGPVASNWDRACELYAYLVGGTVDYGAYHSATNGHARYGRTFPGVLPELNNPDSALKVHLIGHSMGGETIRMLAQLLENGDADERNATRDGSISPLFTGECRHWIESTWTTKRCAAAPSRFWTRWNWTLIWTPPWNC
;
A
#
# COMPACT_ATOMS: atom_id res chain seq x y z
N LEU A 1 -13.53 4.18 13.31
CA LEU A 1 -12.40 5.02 12.91
C LEU A 1 -12.67 5.74 11.60
N ARG A 2 -13.05 4.99 10.53
CA ARG A 2 -13.37 5.59 9.22
C ARG A 2 -14.37 6.75 9.34
N ASP A 3 -15.52 6.52 10.00
CA ASP A 3 -16.58 7.53 10.11
C ASP A 3 -16.14 8.75 10.93
N ILE A 4 -15.31 8.53 11.97
CA ILE A 4 -14.75 9.63 12.78
C ILE A 4 -13.85 10.52 11.92
N LEU A 5 -13.01 9.91 11.10
CA LEU A 5 -12.07 10.64 10.25
C LEU A 5 -12.77 11.32 9.07
N ASN A 6 -13.76 10.66 8.45
CA ASN A 6 -14.59 11.28 7.41
C ASN A 6 -15.35 12.49 7.96
N ASN A 7 -15.90 12.39 9.18
CA ASN A 7 -16.58 13.52 9.83
C ASN A 7 -15.62 14.66 10.20
N ALA A 8 -14.33 14.35 10.35
CA ALA A 8 -13.28 15.35 10.56
C ALA A 8 -12.74 15.95 9.24
N GLY A 9 -13.32 15.59 8.09
CA GLY A 9 -12.95 16.11 6.78
C GLY A 9 -11.83 15.36 6.05
N TYR A 10 -11.39 14.23 6.58
CA TYR A 10 -10.40 13.39 5.90
C TYR A 10 -11.06 12.42 4.91
N GLU A 11 -10.43 12.23 3.77
CA GLU A 11 -10.83 11.20 2.83
C GLU A 11 -10.22 9.85 3.24
N VAL A 12 -11.08 8.84 3.46
CA VAL A 12 -10.65 7.56 4.06
C VAL A 12 -11.07 6.38 3.21
N TYR A 13 -10.09 5.59 2.81
CA TYR A 13 -10.27 4.37 2.03
C TYR A 13 -10.00 3.12 2.87
N THR A 14 -10.80 2.08 2.65
CA THR A 14 -10.65 0.77 3.32
C THR A 14 -10.54 -0.32 2.26
N PRO A 15 -9.32 -0.66 1.83
CA PRO A 15 -9.11 -1.63 0.77
C PRO A 15 -9.53 -3.04 1.18
N SER A 16 -10.07 -3.79 0.23
CA SER A 16 -10.30 -5.23 0.35
C SER A 16 -9.20 -5.94 -0.43
N ILE A 17 -8.22 -6.49 0.30
CA ILE A 17 -7.08 -7.24 -0.23
C ILE A 17 -7.10 -8.67 0.27
N GLY A 18 -6.26 -9.55 -0.28
CA GLY A 18 -6.22 -10.98 0.02
C GLY A 18 -6.10 -11.25 1.54
N PRO A 19 -7.09 -11.91 2.17
CA PRO A 19 -7.12 -12.06 3.62
C PRO A 19 -6.07 -13.03 4.16
N VAL A 20 -5.62 -13.99 3.34
CA VAL A 20 -4.66 -15.05 3.70
C VAL A 20 -3.43 -15.08 2.78
N ALA A 21 -3.25 -14.07 1.94
CA ALA A 21 -2.08 -13.92 1.10
C ALA A 21 -0.85 -13.48 1.91
N SER A 22 0.34 -13.65 1.34
CA SER A 22 1.60 -13.18 1.94
C SER A 22 1.57 -11.66 2.16
N ASN A 23 2.43 -11.14 3.03
CA ASN A 23 2.56 -9.69 3.20
C ASN A 23 3.01 -9.00 1.92
N TRP A 24 3.82 -9.67 1.10
CA TRP A 24 4.23 -9.21 -0.21
C TRP A 24 3.05 -9.06 -1.16
N ASP A 25 2.28 -10.13 -1.38
CA ASP A 25 1.12 -10.12 -2.28
C ASP A 25 0.10 -9.06 -1.86
N ARG A 26 -0.13 -8.95 -0.55
CA ARG A 26 -1.02 -7.94 0.02
C ARG A 26 -0.52 -6.52 -0.21
N ALA A 27 0.79 -6.29 -0.15
CA ALA A 27 1.40 -4.99 -0.48
C ALA A 27 1.23 -4.66 -1.97
N CYS A 28 1.43 -5.65 -2.86
CA CYS A 28 1.19 -5.48 -4.30
C CYS A 28 -0.28 -5.19 -4.61
N GLU A 29 -1.22 -5.88 -3.95
CA GLU A 29 -2.64 -5.59 -4.10
C GLU A 29 -3.01 -4.20 -3.56
N LEU A 30 -2.43 -3.80 -2.43
CA LEU A 30 -2.66 -2.47 -1.85
C LEU A 30 -2.11 -1.37 -2.77
N TYR A 31 -0.94 -1.59 -3.37
CA TYR A 31 -0.38 -0.69 -4.38
C TYR A 31 -1.35 -0.51 -5.55
N ALA A 32 -1.78 -1.62 -6.18
CA ALA A 32 -2.71 -1.57 -7.31
C ALA A 32 -4.08 -0.99 -6.92
N TYR A 33 -4.55 -1.23 -5.69
CA TYR A 33 -5.78 -0.59 -5.19
C TYR A 33 -5.65 0.94 -5.16
N LEU A 34 -4.47 1.46 -4.79
CA LEU A 34 -4.23 2.90 -4.73
C LEU A 34 -4.17 3.50 -6.13
N VAL A 35 -3.28 3.01 -6.97
CA VAL A 35 -2.96 3.67 -8.26
C VAL A 35 -3.76 3.16 -9.45
N GLY A 36 -4.43 2.02 -9.29
CA GLY A 36 -5.10 1.32 -10.38
C GLY A 36 -4.20 0.34 -11.12
N GLY A 37 -4.82 -0.43 -12.02
CA GLY A 37 -4.13 -1.41 -12.85
C GLY A 37 -4.22 -2.83 -12.32
N THR A 38 -3.58 -3.75 -13.05
CA THR A 38 -3.49 -5.16 -12.69
C THR A 38 -2.38 -5.36 -11.66
N VAL A 39 -2.69 -6.11 -10.60
CA VAL A 39 -1.68 -6.46 -9.59
C VAL A 39 -0.53 -7.21 -10.25
N ASP A 40 0.69 -6.73 -10.04
CA ASP A 40 1.92 -7.42 -10.41
C ASP A 40 2.61 -7.86 -9.11
N TYR A 41 2.66 -9.16 -8.87
CA TYR A 41 3.31 -9.74 -7.70
C TYR A 41 4.83 -9.85 -7.85
N GLY A 42 5.35 -9.51 -9.02
CA GLY A 42 6.76 -9.62 -9.37
C GLY A 42 7.11 -10.92 -10.08
N ALA A 43 8.06 -10.85 -10.98
CA ALA A 43 8.48 -12.01 -11.77
C ALA A 43 9.29 -13.02 -10.92
N TYR A 44 10.20 -12.52 -10.10
CA TYR A 44 11.03 -13.34 -9.21
C TYR A 44 10.20 -13.95 -8.08
N HIS A 45 9.40 -13.12 -7.39
CA HIS A 45 8.56 -13.56 -6.28
C HIS A 45 7.57 -14.65 -6.70
N SER A 46 6.84 -14.42 -7.79
CA SER A 46 5.84 -15.37 -8.28
C SER A 46 6.45 -16.69 -8.74
N ALA A 47 7.59 -16.64 -9.41
CA ALA A 47 8.31 -17.85 -9.82
C ALA A 47 8.83 -18.64 -8.61
N THR A 48 9.37 -17.95 -7.60
CA THR A 48 9.92 -18.57 -6.39
C THR A 48 8.83 -19.21 -5.53
N ASN A 49 7.65 -18.59 -5.47
CA ASN A 49 6.53 -19.06 -4.63
C ASN A 49 5.50 -19.90 -5.40
N GLY A 50 5.67 -20.11 -6.70
CA GLY A 50 4.87 -21.03 -7.50
C GLY A 50 3.43 -20.55 -7.77
N HIS A 51 3.21 -19.26 -7.94
CA HIS A 51 1.90 -18.70 -8.30
C HIS A 51 2.00 -17.75 -9.51
N ALA A 52 0.86 -17.32 -10.03
CA ALA A 52 0.82 -16.39 -11.17
C ALA A 52 1.40 -15.03 -10.81
N ARG A 53 2.15 -14.40 -11.74
CA ARG A 53 2.71 -13.06 -11.58
C ARG A 53 1.63 -11.99 -11.49
N TYR A 54 0.56 -12.13 -12.26
CA TYR A 54 -0.48 -11.13 -12.34
C TYR A 54 -1.74 -11.58 -11.62
N GLY A 55 -2.32 -10.66 -10.85
CA GLY A 55 -3.55 -10.85 -10.08
C GLY A 55 -4.74 -10.11 -10.68
N ARG A 56 -5.66 -9.72 -9.81
CA ARG A 56 -6.86 -8.96 -10.19
C ARG A 56 -6.53 -7.51 -10.59
N THR A 57 -7.45 -6.87 -11.30
CA THR A 57 -7.32 -5.46 -11.69
C THR A 57 -8.15 -4.56 -10.76
N PHE A 58 -7.57 -3.43 -10.38
CA PHE A 58 -8.23 -2.39 -9.59
C PHE A 58 -8.41 -1.12 -10.43
N PRO A 59 -9.51 -0.36 -10.21
CA PRO A 59 -9.72 0.92 -10.89
C PRO A 59 -8.75 2.02 -10.42
N GLY A 60 -8.19 1.89 -9.21
CA GLY A 60 -7.42 2.93 -8.53
C GLY A 60 -8.31 3.93 -7.78
N VAL A 61 -7.92 4.28 -6.56
CA VAL A 61 -8.61 5.30 -5.75
C VAL A 61 -7.84 6.61 -5.70
N LEU A 62 -6.54 6.58 -5.96
CA LEU A 62 -5.62 7.72 -5.97
C LEU A 62 -4.62 7.59 -7.13
N PRO A 63 -5.09 7.60 -8.39
CA PRO A 63 -4.23 7.40 -9.57
C PRO A 63 -3.17 8.51 -9.72
N GLU A 64 -3.37 9.67 -9.10
CA GLU A 64 -2.43 10.78 -9.08
C GLU A 64 -1.10 10.43 -8.41
N LEU A 65 -1.06 9.38 -7.59
CA LEU A 65 0.17 8.86 -6.99
C LEU A 65 1.17 8.33 -8.04
N ASN A 66 0.70 7.97 -9.24
CA ASN A 66 1.58 7.58 -10.35
C ASN A 66 2.38 8.76 -10.92
N ASN A 67 1.99 9.99 -10.62
CA ASN A 67 2.74 11.17 -11.05
C ASN A 67 3.85 11.47 -10.04
N PRO A 68 5.15 11.41 -10.42
CA PRO A 68 6.26 11.72 -9.53
C PRO A 68 6.23 13.16 -8.98
N ASP A 69 5.62 14.08 -9.72
CA ASP A 69 5.48 15.48 -9.34
C ASP A 69 4.27 15.75 -8.45
N SER A 70 3.50 14.71 -8.12
CA SER A 70 2.33 14.84 -7.24
C SER A 70 2.76 15.21 -5.82
N ALA A 71 2.14 16.26 -5.28
CA ALA A 71 2.27 16.61 -3.87
C ALA A 71 1.44 15.72 -2.93
N LEU A 72 0.66 14.78 -3.50
CA LEU A 72 -0.20 13.88 -2.75
C LEU A 72 0.61 12.98 -1.82
N LYS A 73 0.20 12.90 -0.56
CA LYS A 73 0.77 12.01 0.45
C LYS A 73 -0.31 11.09 1.01
N VAL A 74 0.07 9.88 1.35
CA VAL A 74 -0.83 8.86 1.91
C VAL A 74 -0.42 8.53 3.33
N HIS A 75 -1.37 8.60 4.26
CA HIS A 75 -1.21 8.05 5.60
C HIS A 75 -1.76 6.63 5.65
N LEU A 76 -0.93 5.68 6.04
CA LEU A 76 -1.30 4.28 6.12
C LEU A 76 -1.54 3.89 7.59
N ILE A 77 -2.73 3.39 7.90
CA ILE A 77 -3.07 2.87 9.22
C ILE A 77 -3.39 1.39 9.09
N GLY A 78 -2.62 0.54 9.75
CA GLY A 78 -2.81 -0.90 9.75
C GLY A 78 -2.89 -1.47 11.14
N HIS A 79 -3.80 -2.45 11.33
CA HIS A 79 -3.93 -3.22 12.55
C HIS A 79 -3.53 -4.68 12.31
N SER A 80 -2.80 -5.30 13.25
CA SER A 80 -2.38 -6.69 13.19
C SER A 80 -1.60 -6.98 11.89
N MET A 81 -1.96 -8.00 11.11
CA MET A 81 -1.38 -8.27 9.78
C MET A 81 -1.32 -7.06 8.86
N GLY A 82 -2.17 -6.05 9.11
CA GLY A 82 -2.14 -4.82 8.38
C GLY A 82 -0.95 -3.95 8.66
N GLY A 83 -0.48 -3.96 9.85
CA GLY A 83 0.77 -3.32 10.19
C GLY A 83 1.92 -3.89 9.37
N GLU A 84 1.97 -5.21 9.21
CA GLU A 84 3.01 -5.87 8.43
C GLU A 84 2.89 -5.55 6.93
N THR A 85 1.66 -5.54 6.39
CA THR A 85 1.44 -5.21 4.98
C THR A 85 1.84 -3.76 4.65
N ILE A 86 1.47 -2.78 5.49
CA ILE A 86 1.86 -1.38 5.22
C ILE A 86 3.37 -1.17 5.37
N ARG A 87 4.04 -1.91 6.26
CA ARG A 87 5.50 -1.89 6.36
C ARG A 87 6.15 -2.46 5.10
N MET A 88 5.63 -3.59 4.59
CA MET A 88 6.10 -4.17 3.32
C MET A 88 5.89 -3.20 2.17
N LEU A 89 4.69 -2.60 2.04
CA LEU A 89 4.43 -1.59 1.02
C LEU A 89 5.41 -0.43 1.10
N ALA A 90 5.61 0.13 2.29
CA ALA A 90 6.54 1.24 2.49
C ALA A 90 7.98 0.88 2.12
N GLN A 91 8.43 -0.32 2.50
CA GLN A 91 9.75 -0.84 2.13
C GLN A 91 9.91 -0.92 0.60
N LEU A 92 8.89 -1.43 -0.10
CA LEU A 92 8.92 -1.54 -1.57
C LEU A 92 8.87 -0.16 -2.24
N LEU A 93 8.04 0.75 -1.76
CA LEU A 93 7.97 2.12 -2.28
C LEU A 93 9.30 2.87 -2.13
N GLU A 94 10.00 2.65 -1.01
CA GLU A 94 11.25 3.36 -0.68
C GLU A 94 12.47 2.76 -1.37
N ASN A 95 12.59 1.43 -1.36
CA ASN A 95 13.81 0.74 -1.79
C ASN A 95 13.61 -0.14 -3.03
N GLY A 96 12.38 -0.45 -3.38
CA GLY A 96 12.07 -1.45 -4.38
C GLY A 96 12.56 -2.84 -3.97
N ASP A 97 12.83 -3.67 -4.97
CA ASP A 97 13.41 -5.01 -4.77
C ASP A 97 14.48 -5.33 -5.82
N ALA A 98 15.64 -5.79 -5.38
CA ALA A 98 16.77 -6.05 -6.25
C ALA A 98 16.58 -7.30 -7.13
N ASP A 99 15.95 -8.34 -6.58
CA ASP A 99 15.73 -9.59 -7.30
C ASP A 99 14.68 -9.41 -8.40
N GLU A 100 13.62 -8.61 -8.13
CA GLU A 100 12.64 -8.23 -9.14
C GLU A 100 13.27 -7.38 -10.26
N ARG A 101 14.12 -6.41 -9.91
CA ARG A 101 14.85 -5.63 -10.91
C ARG A 101 15.77 -6.49 -11.78
N ASN A 102 16.40 -7.49 -11.20
CA ASN A 102 17.26 -8.41 -11.93
C ASN A 102 16.49 -9.41 -12.80
N ALA A 103 15.33 -9.86 -12.33
CA ALA A 103 14.47 -10.79 -13.07
C ALA A 103 13.70 -10.13 -14.22
N THR A 104 13.47 -8.81 -14.16
CA THR A 104 12.63 -8.08 -15.12
C THR A 104 13.45 -7.02 -15.86
N ARG A 105 14.38 -7.47 -16.71
CA ARG A 105 15.27 -6.59 -17.49
C ARG A 105 14.66 -6.05 -18.78
N ASP A 106 13.49 -6.52 -19.16
CA ASP A 106 12.76 -6.17 -20.39
C ASP A 106 11.94 -4.85 -20.27
N GLY A 107 12.04 -4.16 -19.15
CA GLY A 107 11.31 -2.93 -18.87
C GLY A 107 9.86 -3.13 -18.41
N SER A 108 9.40 -4.38 -18.23
CA SER A 108 8.05 -4.69 -17.75
C SER A 108 7.94 -4.69 -16.21
N ILE A 109 8.94 -4.13 -15.51
CA ILE A 109 8.94 -4.09 -14.05
C ILE A 109 7.88 -3.11 -13.52
N SER A 110 7.14 -3.53 -12.48
CA SER A 110 6.24 -2.62 -11.78
C SER A 110 7.03 -1.48 -11.11
N PRO A 111 6.55 -0.22 -11.17
CA PRO A 111 7.18 0.89 -10.47
C PRO A 111 7.36 0.66 -8.98
N LEU A 112 6.50 -0.17 -8.36
CA LEU A 112 6.62 -0.57 -6.95
C LEU A 112 7.99 -1.17 -6.63
N PHE A 113 8.60 -1.93 -7.56
CA PHE A 113 9.87 -2.62 -7.34
C PHE A 113 11.10 -1.79 -7.72
N THR A 114 10.91 -0.60 -8.29
CA THR A 114 12.03 0.28 -8.68
C THR A 114 12.60 1.06 -7.50
N GLY A 115 11.78 1.36 -6.46
CA GLY A 115 12.14 2.23 -5.35
C GLY A 115 12.00 3.71 -5.69
N GLU A 116 11.31 4.07 -6.77
CA GLU A 116 11.11 5.45 -7.23
C GLU A 116 9.84 6.10 -6.64
N CYS A 117 9.02 5.34 -5.90
CA CYS A 117 7.75 5.81 -5.36
C CYS A 117 7.86 6.45 -3.96
N ARG A 118 9.05 6.92 -3.56
CA ARG A 118 9.29 7.52 -2.22
C ARG A 118 8.44 8.73 -1.91
N HIS A 119 8.02 9.46 -2.94
CA HIS A 119 7.20 10.66 -2.80
C HIS A 119 5.81 10.42 -2.18
N TRP A 120 5.35 9.17 -2.10
CA TRP A 120 4.04 8.82 -1.55
C TRP A 120 3.96 8.94 -0.04
N ILE A 121 5.08 8.73 0.66
CA ILE A 121 5.11 8.62 2.11
C ILE A 121 6.06 9.68 2.67
N GLU A 122 5.63 10.35 3.74
CA GLU A 122 6.52 11.16 4.53
C GLU A 122 7.37 10.27 5.43
N SER A 123 8.71 10.34 5.33
CA SER A 123 9.67 9.41 5.96
C SER A 123 9.78 9.52 7.49
N THR A 124 8.75 9.98 8.17
CA THR A 124 8.72 10.04 9.63
C THR A 124 7.92 8.87 10.21
N TRP A 125 8.58 7.74 10.41
CA TRP A 125 8.02 6.61 11.15
C TRP A 125 7.81 6.98 12.62
N THR A 126 6.65 7.46 12.98
CA THR A 126 6.26 7.58 14.39
C THR A 126 5.43 6.35 14.76
N THR A 127 6.08 5.33 15.35
CA THR A 127 5.36 4.25 16.01
C THR A 127 4.72 4.78 17.30
N LYS A 128 3.59 5.47 17.19
CA LYS A 128 2.75 5.72 18.36
C LYS A 128 2.08 4.39 18.72
N ARG A 129 2.44 3.83 19.85
CA ARG A 129 1.67 2.74 20.47
C ARG A 129 0.26 3.28 20.71
N CYS A 130 -0.71 2.78 19.95
CA CYS A 130 -2.10 3.05 20.28
C CYS A 130 -2.36 2.44 21.65
N ALA A 131 -2.68 3.28 22.63
CA ALA A 131 -3.20 2.80 23.91
C ALA A 131 -4.42 1.93 23.64
N ALA A 132 -4.50 0.78 24.34
CA ALA A 132 -5.49 -0.26 24.11
C ALA A 132 -6.91 0.33 24.02
N ALA A 133 -7.52 0.23 22.85
CA ALA A 133 -8.95 0.50 22.69
C ALA A 133 -9.74 -0.65 23.33
N PRO A 134 -10.88 -0.38 23.99
CA PRO A 134 -11.67 -1.42 24.64
C PRO A 134 -12.14 -2.48 23.63
N SER A 135 -12.12 -3.73 24.04
CA SER A 135 -12.22 -4.98 23.29
C SER A 135 -13.53 -5.22 22.49
N ARG A 136 -14.37 -4.24 22.27
CA ARG A 136 -15.67 -4.41 21.60
C ARG A 136 -15.70 -4.08 20.10
N PHE A 137 -14.55 -3.74 19.48
CA PHE A 137 -14.49 -3.29 18.07
C PHE A 137 -13.82 -4.28 17.10
N TRP A 138 -13.63 -5.55 17.45
CA TRP A 138 -12.77 -6.49 16.75
C TRP A 138 -13.51 -7.49 15.86
N THR A 139 -14.41 -7.07 14.99
CA THR A 139 -15.13 -8.04 14.13
C THR A 139 -14.86 -7.94 12.63
N ARG A 140 -13.98 -7.05 12.17
CA ARG A 140 -13.65 -7.01 10.74
C ARG A 140 -12.22 -6.50 10.51
N TRP A 141 -11.41 -7.27 9.77
CA TRP A 141 -10.06 -6.94 9.32
C TRP A 141 -10.14 -5.82 8.28
N ASN A 142 -10.08 -4.58 8.69
CA ASN A 142 -10.17 -3.42 7.80
C ASN A 142 -8.89 -2.61 7.83
N TRP A 143 -8.31 -2.41 6.66
CA TRP A 143 -7.22 -1.46 6.38
C TRP A 143 -7.84 -0.09 6.21
N THR A 144 -7.25 0.92 6.79
CA THR A 144 -7.69 2.29 6.59
C THR A 144 -6.53 3.11 6.06
N LEU A 145 -6.69 3.64 4.86
CA LEU A 145 -5.81 4.63 4.27
C LEU A 145 -6.43 6.00 4.48
N ILE A 146 -5.63 6.96 4.93
CA ILE A 146 -6.09 8.33 5.13
C ILE A 146 -5.28 9.23 4.21
N TRP A 147 -5.96 9.97 3.38
CA TRP A 147 -5.36 11.05 2.60
C TRP A 147 -5.60 12.38 3.31
N THR A 148 -4.57 13.20 3.42
CA THR A 148 -4.70 14.59 3.85
C THR A 148 -4.39 15.50 2.66
N PRO A 149 -5.27 16.47 2.33
CA PRO A 149 -4.93 17.43 1.29
C PRO A 149 -3.67 18.19 1.66
N PRO A 150 -2.86 18.62 0.69
CA PRO A 150 -1.70 19.46 0.96
C PRO A 150 -2.16 20.71 1.69
N TRP A 151 -1.51 21.04 2.79
CA TRP A 151 -1.76 22.28 3.52
C TRP A 151 -1.50 23.44 2.58
N ASN A 152 -2.56 24.16 2.23
CA ASN A 152 -2.40 25.50 1.66
C ASN A 152 -1.86 26.39 2.79
N CYS A 153 -0.55 26.69 2.77
CA CYS A 153 0.00 27.84 3.47
C CYS A 153 -0.37 29.12 2.71
#